data_b2896e4808042cde707be7f1f8850d9c
#
_entry.id   b2896e4808042cde707be7f1f8850d9c
#
_cell.length_a   1.000
_cell.length_b   1.000
_cell.length_c   1.000
_cell.angle_alpha   90.00
_cell.angle_beta   90.00
_cell.angle_gamma   90.00
#
_symmetry.space_group_name_H-M   'P 1'
#
loop_
_entity.id
_entity.type
_entity.pdbx_description
1 polymer ?
#
loop_
_entity_poly.entity_id
_entity_poly.type
_entity_poly.pdbx_seq_one_letter_code
_entity_poly.pdbx_strand_id
1 'polypeptide(L)' 'VKLTIPKAKKREIRKNVHFILTKGLAEHQRRIGSHDPAYLKRLIGTLCYWRSIEPDNVYVSDSIAALKRLERSY' A
#
# COMPACT_ATOMS: atom_id res chain seq x y z
N VAL A 1 15.95 -20.35 -4.12
CA VAL A 1 14.80 -19.99 -3.29
C VAL A 1 14.09 -18.79 -3.93
N LYS A 2 12.84 -19.00 -4.30
CA LYS A 2 12.05 -17.90 -4.85
C LYS A 2 11.52 -17.03 -3.72
N LEU A 3 11.82 -15.75 -3.79
CA LEU A 3 11.22 -14.77 -2.90
C LEU A 3 9.78 -14.54 -3.36
N THR A 4 8.84 -14.81 -2.48
CA THR A 4 7.42 -14.58 -2.76
C THR A 4 6.77 -13.90 -1.57
N ILE A 5 5.71 -13.16 -1.86
CA ILE A 5 4.91 -12.55 -0.80
C ILE A 5 3.78 -13.52 -0.46
N PRO A 6 3.57 -13.86 0.83
CA PRO A 6 2.46 -14.74 1.23
C PRO A 6 1.11 -14.18 0.79
N LYS A 7 0.17 -15.07 0.47
CA LYS A 7 -1.17 -14.65 0.05
C LYS A 7 -1.87 -13.78 1.09
N ALA A 8 -1.70 -14.12 2.35
CA ALA A 8 -2.28 -13.34 3.45
C ALA A 8 -1.77 -11.90 3.44
N LYS A 9 -0.47 -11.73 3.20
CA LYS A 9 0.14 -10.41 3.13
C LYS A 9 -0.37 -9.62 1.93
N LYS A 10 -0.49 -10.27 0.77
CA LYS A 10 -1.04 -9.63 -0.43
C LYS A 10 -2.47 -9.14 -0.19
N ARG A 11 -3.28 -9.96 0.46
CA ARG A 11 -4.68 -9.62 0.77
C ARG A 11 -4.73 -8.41 1.71
N GLU A 12 -3.88 -8.40 2.73
CA GLU A 12 -3.80 -7.29 3.68
C GLU A 12 -3.42 -5.99 2.98
N ILE A 13 -2.41 -6.04 2.11
CA ILE A 13 -1.97 -4.87 1.34
C ILE A 13 -3.11 -4.34 0.47
N ARG A 14 -3.80 -5.22 -0.25
CA ARG A 14 -4.93 -4.84 -1.10
C ARG A 14 -6.04 -4.18 -0.29
N LYS A 15 -6.35 -4.74 0.87
CA LYS A 15 -7.37 -4.19 1.77
C LYS A 15 -7.00 -2.78 2.21
N ASN A 16 -5.75 -2.59 2.64
CA ASN A 16 -5.28 -1.29 3.10
C ASN A 16 -5.30 -0.25 1.97
N VAL A 17 -4.83 -0.63 0.79
CA VAL A 17 -4.84 0.27 -0.38
C VAL A 17 -6.28 0.66 -0.72
N HIS A 18 -7.18 -0.31 -0.75
CA HIS A 18 -8.59 -0.06 -1.07
C HIS A 18 -9.21 0.93 -0.09
N PHE A 19 -8.99 0.74 1.21
CA PHE A 19 -9.52 1.65 2.23
C PHE A 19 -8.97 3.06 2.06
N ILE A 20 -7.67 3.19 1.83
CA ILE A 20 -7.04 4.50 1.67
C ILE A 20 -7.62 5.23 0.45
N LEU A 21 -7.80 4.52 -0.66
CA LEU A 21 -8.29 5.13 -1.89
C LEU A 21 -9.79 5.45 -1.87
N THR A 22 -10.57 4.70 -1.08
CA THR A 22 -12.01 4.91 -1.00
C THR A 22 -12.43 5.80 0.16
N LYS A 23 -11.79 5.67 1.31
CA LYS A 23 -12.15 6.40 2.53
C LYS A 23 -11.16 7.49 2.92
N GLY A 24 -9.97 7.46 2.33
CA GLY A 24 -8.93 8.42 2.67
C GLY A 24 -7.97 7.89 3.72
N LEU A 25 -6.74 8.45 3.71
CA LEU A 25 -5.68 8.01 4.62
C LEU A 25 -6.03 8.28 6.09
N ALA A 26 -6.57 9.46 6.38
CA ALA A 26 -6.91 9.83 7.75
C ALA A 26 -7.96 8.90 8.35
N GLU A 27 -8.98 8.55 7.58
CA GLU A 27 -10.02 7.64 8.01
C GLU A 27 -9.47 6.25 8.26
N HIS A 28 -8.59 5.78 7.38
CA HIS A 28 -7.96 4.47 7.53
C HIS A 28 -7.11 4.41 8.80
N GLN A 29 -6.29 5.43 9.04
CA GLN A 29 -5.45 5.49 10.24
C GLN A 29 -6.27 5.54 11.51
N ARG A 30 -7.39 6.24 11.49
CA ARG A 30 -8.31 6.29 12.63
C ARG A 30 -8.86 4.91 12.95
N ARG A 31 -9.24 4.14 11.93
CA ARG A 31 -9.80 2.80 12.11
C ARG A 31 -8.81 1.83 12.71
N ILE A 32 -7.55 1.89 12.29
CA ILE A 32 -6.52 0.98 12.80
C ILE A 32 -5.84 1.51 14.04
N GLY A 33 -6.20 2.72 14.49
CA GLY A 33 -5.62 3.32 15.68
C GLY A 33 -4.17 3.74 15.52
N SER A 34 -3.72 3.96 14.30
CA SER A 34 -2.33 4.33 14.01
C SER A 34 -2.22 5.83 13.78
N HIS A 35 -1.22 6.44 14.42
CA HIS A 35 -0.90 7.86 14.23
C HIS A 35 0.49 8.04 13.64
N ASP A 36 1.02 7.00 12.99
CA ASP A 36 2.35 7.01 12.40
C ASP A 36 2.37 7.87 11.14
N PRO A 37 3.10 9.01 11.14
CA PRO A 37 3.18 9.86 9.95
C PRO A 37 3.89 9.20 8.77
N ALA A 38 4.66 8.15 9.02
CA ALA A 38 5.35 7.41 7.97
C ALA A 38 4.55 6.21 7.46
N TYR A 39 3.30 6.04 7.89
CA TYR A 39 2.49 4.90 7.50
C TYR A 39 2.37 4.77 5.98
N LEU A 40 2.05 5.87 5.30
CA LEU A 40 1.89 5.88 3.86
C LEU A 40 3.19 5.50 3.14
N LYS A 41 4.31 6.05 3.61
CA LYS A 41 5.62 5.72 3.05
C LYS A 41 5.96 4.25 3.22
N ARG A 42 5.65 3.68 4.38
CA ARG A 42 5.87 2.26 4.64
C ARG A 42 5.04 1.39 3.72
N LEU A 43 3.78 1.76 3.50
CA LEU A 43 2.91 1.03 2.60
C LEU A 43 3.42 1.10 1.16
N ILE A 44 3.85 2.27 0.71
CA ILE A 44 4.46 2.44 -0.61
C ILE A 44 5.72 1.59 -0.72
N GLY A 45 6.56 1.57 0.31
CA GLY A 45 7.75 0.73 0.33
C GLY A 45 7.42 -0.75 0.20
N THR A 46 6.38 -1.21 0.89
CA THR A 46 5.92 -2.60 0.79
C THR A 46 5.46 -2.92 -0.62
N LEU A 47 4.71 -2.00 -1.25
CA LEU A 47 4.28 -2.16 -2.63
C LEU A 47 5.45 -2.17 -3.61
N CYS A 48 6.47 -1.34 -3.37
CA CYS A 48 7.68 -1.33 -4.19
C CYS A 48 8.40 -2.67 -4.10
N TYR A 49 8.47 -3.26 -2.90
CA TYR A 49 9.04 -4.58 -2.72
C TYR A 49 8.26 -5.63 -3.50
N TRP A 50 6.92 -5.58 -3.42
CA TRP A 50 6.07 -6.49 -4.19
C TRP A 50 6.32 -6.32 -5.68
N ARG A 51 6.42 -5.09 -6.17
CA ARG A 51 6.71 -4.82 -7.57
C ARG A 51 8.06 -5.40 -8.00
N SER A 52 9.03 -5.36 -7.10
CA SER A 52 10.35 -5.95 -7.35
C SER A 52 10.26 -7.46 -7.61
N ILE A 53 9.34 -8.12 -6.92
CA ILE A 53 9.12 -9.56 -7.06
C ILE A 53 8.23 -9.87 -8.27
N GLU A 54 7.21 -9.06 -8.49
CA GLU A 54 6.23 -9.25 -9.58
C GLU A 54 6.16 -7.98 -10.43
N PRO A 55 7.18 -7.70 -11.27
CA PRO A 55 7.23 -6.44 -12.02
C PRO A 55 6.11 -6.28 -13.05
N ASP A 56 5.49 -7.38 -13.48
CA ASP A 56 4.41 -7.35 -14.46
C ASP A 56 3.03 -7.14 -13.83
N ASN A 57 2.98 -7.01 -12.51
CA ASN A 57 1.69 -6.83 -11.81
C ASN A 57 1.22 -5.39 -11.93
N VAL A 58 0.27 -5.14 -12.82
CA VAL A 58 -0.28 -3.81 -13.08
C VAL A 58 -0.94 -3.22 -11.84
N TYR A 59 -1.63 -4.05 -11.05
CA TYR A 59 -2.28 -3.60 -9.82
C TYR A 59 -1.29 -2.92 -8.87
N VAL A 60 -0.12 -3.52 -8.70
CA VAL A 60 0.91 -2.98 -7.79
C VAL A 60 1.42 -1.63 -8.30
N SER A 61 1.71 -1.53 -9.59
CA SER A 61 2.18 -0.29 -10.20
C SER A 61 1.14 0.83 -10.06
N ASP A 62 -0.12 0.52 -10.33
CA ASP A 62 -1.21 1.49 -10.22
C ASP A 62 -1.40 1.93 -8.77
N SER A 63 -1.31 1.00 -7.83
CA SER A 63 -1.44 1.32 -6.41
C SER A 63 -0.33 2.25 -5.94
N ILE A 64 0.91 1.99 -6.35
CA ILE A 64 2.05 2.84 -6.00
C ILE A 64 1.82 4.26 -6.54
N ALA A 65 1.39 4.40 -7.78
CA ALA A 65 1.13 5.70 -8.39
C ALA A 65 0.04 6.46 -7.64
N ALA A 66 -1.06 5.76 -7.31
CA ALA A 66 -2.18 6.37 -6.58
C ALA A 66 -1.76 6.85 -5.19
N LEU A 67 -1.00 6.02 -4.46
CA LEU A 67 -0.54 6.38 -3.12
C LEU A 67 0.48 7.52 -3.14
N LYS A 68 1.34 7.57 -4.16
CA LYS A 68 2.27 8.69 -4.32
C LYS A 68 1.55 10.01 -4.57
N ARG A 69 0.45 9.97 -5.30
CA ARG A 69 -0.38 11.16 -5.50
C ARG A 69 -0.96 11.65 -4.18
N LEU A 70 -1.44 10.72 -3.35
CA LEU A 70 -1.94 11.05 -2.01
C LEU A 70 -0.84 11.67 -1.15
N GLU A 71 0.37 11.10 -1.20
CA GLU A 71 1.50 11.62 -0.44
C GLU A 71 1.80 13.08 -0.82
N ARG A 72 1.71 13.41 -2.10
CA ARG A 72 1.92 14.77 -2.57
C ARG A 72 0.85 15.74 -2.10
N SER A 73 -0.37 15.23 -1.87
CA SER A 73 -1.50 16.05 -1.42
C SER A 73 -1.45 16.33 0.08
N TYR A 74 -0.65 15.60 0.80
CA TYR A 74 -0.41 15.80 2.22
C TYR A 74 0.97 16.45 2.41
#